data_01edf6002223d29d8c9f094d3bc36020
#
_entry.id   01edf6002223d29d8c9f094d3bc36020
#
_cell.length_a   1.000
_cell.length_b   1.000
_cell.length_c   1.000
_cell.angle_alpha   90.00
_cell.angle_beta   90.00
_cell.angle_gamma   90.00
#
_symmetry.space_group_name_H-M   'P 1'
#
loop_
_entity.id
_entity.type
_entity.pdbx_description
1 polymer ?
#
loop_
_entity_poly.entity_id
_entity_poly.type
_entity_poly.pdbx_seq_one_letter_code
_entity_poly.pdbx_strand_id
1 'polypeptide(L)'
;MRILIALDGSPLSELAVAAIAPLAREAGMEVDLLTVLNPDEVHETFAETEHVTVAPRSSPPAGQLASRMTVPLPRLAEDRSQALERGRVEAEEYLQAQAARHLVDVISEVHVEWSGETAAAIAAFAEKCGAGLIAMGTHGRSGLSHVLMGSVAEEVVRRSPVPVLVVRPGMRIAAGAPSEVRGKWHTEAGSTS
;
A
#
# COMPACT_ATOMS: atom_id res chain seq x y z
N MET A 1 -4.65 18.94 10.35
CA MET A 1 -3.86 18.65 9.13
C MET A 1 -4.10 17.19 8.78
N ARG A 2 -4.24 16.89 7.50
CA ARG A 2 -4.50 15.53 7.02
C ARG A 2 -3.22 14.92 6.43
N ILE A 3 -2.96 13.66 6.74
CA ILE A 3 -1.83 12.89 6.22
C ILE A 3 -2.37 11.76 5.38
N LEU A 4 -1.90 11.63 4.14
CA LEU A 4 -2.18 10.47 3.30
C LEU A 4 -1.05 9.45 3.44
N ILE A 5 -1.38 8.20 3.78
CA ILE A 5 -0.42 7.10 3.83
C ILE A 5 -0.73 6.12 2.70
N ALA A 6 0.21 5.97 1.77
CA ALA A 6 0.07 5.03 0.66
C ALA A 6 0.65 3.67 1.03
N LEU A 7 -0.17 2.62 0.88
CA LEU A 7 0.13 1.22 1.23
C LEU A 7 -0.03 0.32 0.01
N ASP A 8 0.87 -0.65 -0.13
CA ASP A 8 0.85 -1.66 -1.21
C ASP A 8 0.74 -3.10 -0.70
N GLY A 9 0.49 -3.27 0.60
CA GLY A 9 0.42 -4.58 1.26
C GLY A 9 1.78 -5.17 1.62
N SER A 10 2.88 -4.47 1.36
CA SER A 10 4.21 -4.92 1.79
C SER A 10 4.50 -4.56 3.26
N PRO A 11 5.27 -5.38 3.98
CA PRO A 11 5.69 -5.03 5.35
C PRO A 11 6.44 -3.70 5.46
N LEU A 12 7.08 -3.26 4.37
CA LEU A 12 7.80 -1.99 4.33
C LEU A 12 6.85 -0.80 4.22
N SER A 13 5.74 -0.92 3.48
CA SER A 13 4.73 0.13 3.45
C SER A 13 4.01 0.27 4.78
N GLU A 14 3.79 -0.83 5.52
CA GLU A 14 3.18 -0.82 6.85
C GLU A 14 4.02 -0.05 7.89
N LEU A 15 5.35 0.01 7.71
CA LEU A 15 6.20 0.82 8.57
C LEU A 15 5.82 2.31 8.53
N ALA A 16 5.27 2.80 7.42
CA ALA A 16 4.81 4.20 7.33
C ALA A 16 3.66 4.47 8.30
N VAL A 17 2.70 3.53 8.44
CA VAL A 17 1.59 3.68 9.41
C VAL A 17 2.12 3.71 10.83
N ALA A 18 2.98 2.74 11.18
CA ALA A 18 3.57 2.65 12.51
C ALA A 18 4.42 3.88 12.88
N ALA A 19 5.12 4.46 11.89
CA ALA A 19 5.94 5.65 12.10
C ALA A 19 5.10 6.93 12.25
N ILE A 20 3.99 7.05 11.51
CA ILE A 20 3.12 8.24 11.51
C ILE A 20 2.15 8.25 12.70
N ALA A 21 1.67 7.09 13.15
CA ALA A 21 0.65 6.98 14.19
C ALA A 21 0.95 7.78 15.47
N PRO A 22 2.16 7.74 16.05
CA PRO A 22 2.49 8.54 17.22
C PRO A 22 2.39 10.05 16.95
N LEU A 23 2.90 10.50 15.79
CA LEU A 23 2.87 11.90 15.39
C LEU A 23 1.42 12.38 15.18
N ALA A 24 0.62 11.59 14.47
CA ALA A 24 -0.78 11.92 14.20
C ALA A 24 -1.58 12.05 15.50
N ARG A 25 -1.37 11.15 16.45
CA ARG A 25 -2.04 11.17 17.76
C ARG A 25 -1.66 12.40 18.58
N GLU A 26 -0.36 12.69 18.68
CA GLU A 26 0.14 13.82 19.48
C GLU A 26 -0.28 15.17 18.89
N ALA A 27 -0.24 15.31 17.59
CA ALA A 27 -0.57 16.55 16.90
C ALA A 27 -2.06 16.69 16.51
N GLY A 28 -2.91 15.71 16.85
CA GLY A 28 -4.34 15.72 16.50
C GLY A 28 -4.57 15.75 14.99
N MET A 29 -3.78 15.00 14.22
CA MET A 29 -3.89 14.94 12.77
C MET A 29 -4.84 13.83 12.34
N GLU A 30 -5.51 14.03 11.22
CA GLU A 30 -6.30 13.02 10.52
C GLU A 30 -5.42 12.21 9.58
N VAL A 31 -5.74 10.92 9.42
CA VAL A 31 -4.96 10.01 8.57
C VAL A 31 -5.87 9.32 7.56
N ASP A 32 -5.56 9.44 6.28
CA ASP A 32 -6.17 8.65 5.23
C ASP A 32 -5.20 7.53 4.81
N LEU A 33 -5.67 6.30 4.79
CA LEU A 33 -4.93 5.16 4.24
C LEU A 33 -5.41 4.90 2.82
N LEU A 34 -4.48 4.80 1.87
CA LEU A 34 -4.78 4.58 0.46
C LEU A 34 -4.03 3.35 -0.06
N THR A 35 -4.75 2.48 -0.76
CA THR A 35 -4.17 1.46 -1.65
C THR A 35 -4.61 1.76 -3.08
N VAL A 36 -3.67 1.73 -4.01
CA VAL A 36 -3.94 1.81 -5.44
C VAL A 36 -3.73 0.42 -6.03
N LEU A 37 -4.79 -0.13 -6.60
CA LEU A 37 -4.80 -1.43 -7.25
C LEU A 37 -4.65 -1.26 -8.77
N ASN A 38 -3.83 -2.11 -9.39
CA ASN A 38 -3.71 -2.14 -10.83
C ASN A 38 -4.76 -3.10 -11.41
N PRO A 39 -5.71 -2.62 -12.25
CA PRO A 39 -6.74 -3.46 -12.83
C PRO A 39 -6.18 -4.55 -13.76
N ASP A 40 -4.97 -4.38 -14.29
CA ASP A 40 -4.34 -5.36 -15.18
C ASP A 40 -3.68 -6.52 -14.40
N GLU A 41 -3.28 -6.31 -13.15
CA GLU A 41 -2.72 -7.35 -12.29
C GLU A 41 -3.78 -8.36 -11.80
N VAL A 42 -5.05 -7.95 -11.74
CA VAL A 42 -6.16 -8.82 -11.32
C VAL A 42 -6.39 -9.98 -12.31
N HIS A 43 -6.00 -9.83 -13.58
CA HIS A 43 -6.15 -10.88 -14.59
C HIS A 43 -5.14 -12.01 -14.47
N GLU A 44 -3.92 -11.72 -14.04
CA GLU A 44 -2.84 -12.71 -14.02
C GLU A 44 -2.98 -13.71 -12.85
N THR A 45 -3.61 -13.31 -11.77
CA THR A 45 -3.78 -14.16 -10.57
C THR A 45 -4.79 -15.30 -10.76
N PHE A 46 -5.64 -15.26 -11.79
CA PHE A 46 -6.74 -16.22 -12.03
C PHE A 46 -6.52 -17.19 -13.19
N ALA A 47 -5.35 -17.17 -13.84
CA ALA A 47 -5.03 -18.05 -14.95
C ALA A 47 -4.55 -19.46 -14.53
N GLU A 48 -4.32 -19.72 -13.25
CA GLU A 48 -3.93 -21.05 -12.78
C GLU A 48 -5.13 -22.00 -12.74
N THR A 49 -5.18 -22.92 -13.68
CA THR A 49 -6.17 -24.01 -13.73
C THR A 49 -5.81 -25.06 -12.70
N GLU A 50 -6.61 -25.21 -11.65
CA GLU A 50 -6.47 -26.36 -10.75
C GLU A 50 -6.86 -27.65 -11.50
N HIS A 51 -5.91 -28.56 -11.63
CA HIS A 51 -6.16 -29.89 -12.16
C HIS A 51 -6.50 -30.86 -11.04
N VAL A 52 -7.73 -31.34 -11.04
CA VAL A 52 -8.15 -32.40 -10.10
C VAL A 52 -8.02 -33.76 -10.77
N THR A 53 -7.23 -34.64 -10.15
CA THR A 53 -7.10 -36.01 -10.58
C THR A 53 -8.28 -36.83 -10.02
N VAL A 54 -9.19 -37.25 -10.87
CA VAL A 54 -10.33 -38.07 -10.48
C VAL A 54 -9.98 -39.56 -10.65
N ALA A 55 -10.11 -40.33 -9.60
CA ALA A 55 -10.00 -41.77 -9.69
C ALA A 55 -11.28 -42.39 -10.33
N PRO A 56 -11.16 -43.37 -11.20
CA PRO A 56 -12.34 -44.04 -11.78
C PRO A 56 -13.19 -44.68 -10.69
N ARG A 57 -14.51 -44.51 -10.81
CA ARG A 57 -15.50 -45.03 -9.84
C ARG A 57 -15.65 -46.54 -9.83
N SER A 58 -15.04 -47.25 -10.77
CA SER A 58 -15.06 -48.69 -10.89
C SER A 58 -13.65 -49.23 -11.02
N SER A 59 -13.34 -50.32 -10.34
CA SER A 59 -12.07 -51.04 -10.50
C SER A 59 -11.96 -51.59 -11.92
N PRO A 60 -10.87 -51.34 -12.65
CA PRO A 60 -10.67 -51.93 -13.98
C PRO A 60 -10.53 -53.45 -13.87
N PRO A 61 -10.91 -54.20 -14.91
CA PRO A 61 -10.69 -55.64 -14.92
C PRO A 61 -9.22 -55.98 -14.79
N ALA A 62 -8.93 -57.15 -14.17
CA ALA A 62 -7.56 -57.59 -13.87
C ALA A 62 -6.67 -57.57 -15.12
N GLY A 63 -5.60 -56.77 -15.08
CA GLY A 63 -4.63 -56.61 -16.18
C GLY A 63 -4.64 -55.25 -16.91
N GLN A 64 -5.59 -54.35 -16.60
CA GLN A 64 -5.56 -53.00 -17.16
C GLN A 64 -5.13 -51.98 -16.08
N LEU A 65 -4.12 -51.18 -16.39
CA LEU A 65 -3.76 -50.04 -15.56
C LEU A 65 -4.89 -49.00 -15.60
N ALA A 66 -5.43 -48.65 -14.45
CA ALA A 66 -6.42 -47.61 -14.34
C ALA A 66 -5.81 -46.28 -14.79
N SER A 67 -6.21 -45.81 -15.98
CA SER A 67 -5.84 -44.45 -16.44
C SER A 67 -6.49 -43.44 -15.51
N ARG A 68 -5.68 -42.73 -14.76
CA ARG A 68 -6.12 -41.56 -14.02
C ARG A 68 -6.47 -40.47 -15.04
N MET A 69 -7.73 -40.13 -15.07
CA MET A 69 -8.23 -39.09 -15.96
C MET A 69 -8.13 -37.76 -15.21
N THR A 70 -7.27 -36.87 -15.68
CA THR A 70 -7.21 -35.50 -15.20
C THR A 70 -8.29 -34.71 -15.91
N VAL A 71 -9.32 -34.30 -15.20
CA VAL A 71 -10.40 -33.48 -15.73
C VAL A 71 -10.14 -32.05 -15.28
N PRO A 72 -10.04 -31.08 -16.19
CA PRO A 72 -10.06 -29.70 -15.79
C PRO A 72 -11.44 -29.40 -15.21
N LEU A 73 -11.49 -29.01 -13.93
CA LEU A 73 -12.69 -28.41 -13.37
C LEU A 73 -12.87 -27.05 -14.01
N PRO A 74 -14.03 -26.76 -14.64
CA PRO A 74 -14.34 -25.41 -15.00
C PRO A 74 -14.39 -24.62 -13.67
N ARG A 75 -13.38 -23.79 -13.40
CA ARG A 75 -13.57 -22.69 -12.45
C ARG A 75 -14.75 -21.90 -12.99
N LEU A 76 -15.70 -21.63 -12.10
CA LEU A 76 -16.65 -20.56 -12.34
C LEU A 76 -15.78 -19.37 -12.72
N ALA A 77 -15.77 -19.00 -13.99
CA ALA A 77 -15.04 -17.83 -14.46
C ALA A 77 -15.65 -16.65 -13.70
N GLU A 78 -14.96 -16.17 -12.67
CA GLU A 78 -15.35 -14.89 -12.09
C GLU A 78 -15.32 -13.87 -13.22
N ASP A 79 -16.43 -13.21 -13.44
CA ASP A 79 -16.47 -12.05 -14.32
C ASP A 79 -15.44 -11.05 -13.82
N ARG A 80 -14.80 -10.34 -14.76
CA ARG A 80 -13.80 -9.30 -14.43
C ARG A 80 -14.31 -8.34 -13.37
N SER A 81 -15.58 -7.95 -13.41
CA SER A 81 -16.22 -7.09 -12.42
C SER A 81 -16.25 -7.69 -11.01
N GLN A 82 -16.48 -9.00 -10.90
CA GLN A 82 -16.48 -9.69 -9.61
C GLN A 82 -15.06 -9.79 -9.03
N ALA A 83 -14.06 -10.04 -9.87
CA ALA A 83 -12.67 -10.08 -9.48
C ALA A 83 -12.15 -8.70 -9.00
N LEU A 84 -12.54 -7.63 -9.70
CA LEU A 84 -12.24 -6.26 -9.27
C LEU A 84 -12.91 -5.93 -7.94
N GLU A 85 -14.21 -6.25 -7.80
CA GLU A 85 -14.93 -5.97 -6.55
C GLU A 85 -14.34 -6.75 -5.37
N ARG A 86 -13.96 -8.01 -5.57
CA ARG A 86 -13.28 -8.80 -4.55
C ARG A 86 -11.91 -8.18 -4.18
N GLY A 87 -11.10 -7.79 -5.17
CA GLY A 87 -9.83 -7.11 -4.90
C GLY A 87 -10.00 -5.81 -4.11
N ARG A 88 -11.08 -5.06 -4.38
CA ARG A 88 -11.42 -3.86 -3.62
C ARG A 88 -11.76 -4.19 -2.17
N VAL A 89 -12.63 -5.18 -1.94
CA VAL A 89 -13.02 -5.60 -0.59
C VAL A 89 -11.81 -6.10 0.21
N GLU A 90 -10.97 -6.95 -0.37
CA GLU A 90 -9.74 -7.45 0.27
C GLU A 90 -8.79 -6.29 0.65
N ALA A 91 -8.63 -5.30 -0.23
CA ALA A 91 -7.81 -4.12 0.06
C ALA A 91 -8.41 -3.23 1.15
N GLU A 92 -9.73 -3.04 1.17
CA GLU A 92 -10.42 -2.29 2.23
C GLU A 92 -10.28 -2.98 3.59
N GLU A 93 -10.49 -4.30 3.65
CA GLU A 93 -10.29 -5.10 4.87
C GLU A 93 -8.85 -5.01 5.38
N TYR A 94 -7.88 -5.09 4.47
CA TYR A 94 -6.47 -4.90 4.82
C TYR A 94 -6.21 -3.51 5.42
N LEU A 95 -6.68 -2.44 4.78
CA LEU A 95 -6.51 -1.08 5.29
C LEU A 95 -7.20 -0.85 6.63
N GLN A 96 -8.41 -1.39 6.81
CA GLN A 96 -9.13 -1.35 8.09
C GLN A 96 -8.36 -2.07 9.20
N ALA A 97 -7.75 -3.21 8.89
CA ALA A 97 -6.90 -3.92 9.84
C ALA A 97 -5.66 -3.11 10.24
N GLN A 98 -5.03 -2.40 9.28
CA GLN A 98 -3.91 -1.51 9.58
C GLN A 98 -4.35 -0.31 10.44
N ALA A 99 -5.49 0.30 10.14
CA ALA A 99 -6.05 1.38 10.94
C ALA A 99 -6.36 0.93 12.38
N ALA A 100 -7.03 -0.21 12.53
CA ALA A 100 -7.36 -0.77 13.85
C ALA A 100 -6.12 -1.13 14.68
N ARG A 101 -5.03 -1.54 14.01
CA ARG A 101 -3.79 -1.94 14.68
C ARG A 101 -2.94 -0.76 15.13
N HIS A 102 -2.88 0.31 14.34
CA HIS A 102 -1.89 1.37 14.52
C HIS A 102 -2.49 2.75 14.82
N LEU A 103 -3.73 3.03 14.37
CA LEU A 103 -4.37 4.33 14.44
C LEU A 103 -5.48 4.41 15.49
N VAL A 104 -5.38 3.60 16.56
CA VAL A 104 -6.28 3.71 17.71
C VAL A 104 -6.21 5.15 18.25
N ASP A 105 -7.37 5.78 18.46
CA ASP A 105 -7.52 7.18 18.87
C ASP A 105 -7.06 8.25 17.85
N VAL A 106 -6.88 7.86 16.59
CA VAL A 106 -6.64 8.76 15.46
C VAL A 106 -7.84 8.70 14.53
N ILE A 107 -8.34 9.87 14.10
CA ILE A 107 -9.38 9.92 13.06
C ILE A 107 -8.75 9.43 11.77
N SER A 108 -9.27 8.31 11.23
CA SER A 108 -8.73 7.69 10.02
C SER A 108 -9.83 7.21 9.09
N GLU A 109 -9.58 7.36 7.78
CA GLU A 109 -10.40 6.83 6.70
C GLU A 109 -9.58 5.90 5.81
N VAL A 110 -10.24 4.97 5.12
CA VAL A 110 -9.60 4.03 4.21
C VAL A 110 -10.13 4.19 2.80
N HIS A 111 -9.25 4.11 1.81
CA HIS A 111 -9.57 4.36 0.42
C HIS A 111 -8.88 3.36 -0.50
N VAL A 112 -9.60 2.88 -1.50
CA VAL A 112 -9.06 2.02 -2.55
C VAL A 112 -9.36 2.66 -3.90
N GLU A 113 -8.32 2.90 -4.68
CA GLU A 113 -8.41 3.44 -6.03
C GLU A 113 -7.89 2.43 -7.05
N TRP A 114 -8.46 2.43 -8.25
CA TRP A 114 -8.01 1.61 -9.38
C TRP A 114 -7.24 2.48 -10.37
N SER A 115 -5.98 2.13 -10.63
CA SER A 115 -5.18 2.84 -11.62
C SER A 115 -3.99 2.02 -12.10
N GLY A 116 -3.72 2.04 -13.40
CA GLY A 116 -2.46 1.55 -13.98
C GLY A 116 -1.27 2.46 -13.69
N GLU A 117 -1.52 3.71 -13.26
CA GLU A 117 -0.49 4.72 -12.91
C GLU A 117 -0.52 5.04 -11.42
N THR A 118 0.01 4.13 -10.59
CA THR A 118 -0.05 4.20 -9.13
C THR A 118 0.42 5.55 -8.56
N ALA A 119 1.55 6.06 -9.01
CA ALA A 119 2.12 7.30 -8.47
C ALA A 119 1.25 8.53 -8.80
N ALA A 120 0.69 8.58 -10.01
CA ALA A 120 -0.21 9.65 -10.42
C ALA A 120 -1.52 9.61 -9.60
N ALA A 121 -2.06 8.41 -9.37
CA ALA A 121 -3.26 8.23 -8.56
C ALA A 121 -3.05 8.69 -7.11
N ILE A 122 -1.89 8.35 -6.50
CA ILE A 122 -1.55 8.80 -5.15
C ILE A 122 -1.48 10.34 -5.08
N ALA A 123 -0.78 10.97 -6.03
CA ALA A 123 -0.65 12.44 -6.07
C ALA A 123 -2.00 13.14 -6.25
N ALA A 124 -2.83 12.64 -7.18
CA ALA A 124 -4.17 13.16 -7.43
C ALA A 124 -5.10 12.98 -6.21
N PHE A 125 -5.00 11.82 -5.54
CA PHE A 125 -5.79 11.57 -4.34
C PHE A 125 -5.39 12.49 -3.18
N ALA A 126 -4.09 12.76 -3.01
CA ALA A 126 -3.61 13.70 -1.99
C ALA A 126 -4.20 15.10 -2.18
N GLU A 127 -4.30 15.57 -3.42
CA GLU A 127 -4.94 16.83 -3.74
C GLU A 127 -6.45 16.78 -3.46
N LYS A 128 -7.13 15.72 -3.91
CA LYS A 128 -8.57 15.51 -3.72
C LYS A 128 -8.99 15.50 -2.25
N CYS A 129 -8.23 14.81 -1.38
CA CYS A 129 -8.55 14.72 0.05
C CYS A 129 -8.01 15.90 0.88
N GLY A 130 -7.25 16.81 0.27
CA GLY A 130 -6.65 17.94 0.96
C GLY A 130 -5.53 17.54 1.92
N ALA A 131 -4.78 16.50 1.60
CA ALA A 131 -3.64 16.08 2.40
C ALA A 131 -2.57 17.16 2.43
N GLY A 132 -1.97 17.41 3.59
CA GLY A 132 -0.82 18.30 3.76
C GLY A 132 0.51 17.56 3.73
N LEU A 133 0.49 16.22 3.72
CA LEU A 133 1.66 15.36 3.70
C LEU A 133 1.27 14.00 3.10
N ILE A 134 2.12 13.43 2.26
CA ILE A 134 2.08 12.02 1.87
C ILE A 134 3.16 11.26 2.65
N ALA A 135 2.82 10.12 3.25
CA ALA A 135 3.79 9.20 3.83
C ALA A 135 3.73 7.84 3.11
N MET A 136 4.89 7.24 2.86
CA MET A 136 4.97 5.94 2.18
C MET A 136 6.29 5.23 2.49
N GLY A 137 6.33 3.92 2.25
CA GLY A 137 7.57 3.13 2.35
C GLY A 137 8.56 3.43 1.23
N THR A 138 9.85 3.18 1.48
CA THR A 138 10.91 3.34 0.45
C THR A 138 10.83 2.34 -0.68
N HIS A 139 10.30 1.12 -0.42
CA HIS A 139 10.22 0.02 -1.37
C HIS A 139 8.84 -0.60 -1.31
N GLY A 140 8.35 -1.06 -2.43
CA GLY A 140 7.12 -1.83 -2.54
C GLY A 140 7.38 -3.34 -2.53
N ARG A 141 6.46 -4.09 -3.14
CA ARG A 141 6.46 -5.56 -3.24
C ARG A 141 7.74 -6.17 -3.85
N SER A 142 8.48 -5.42 -4.67
CA SER A 142 9.67 -5.91 -5.37
C SER A 142 10.91 -6.15 -4.49
N GLY A 143 10.96 -5.61 -3.26
CA GLY A 143 11.96 -5.92 -2.24
C GLY A 143 13.44 -5.75 -2.64
N LEU A 144 13.74 -5.00 -3.71
CA LEU A 144 15.10 -4.84 -4.23
C LEU A 144 15.97 -4.03 -3.25
N SER A 145 16.77 -4.73 -2.47
CA SER A 145 17.59 -4.19 -1.37
C SER A 145 18.73 -3.24 -1.81
N HIS A 146 18.99 -3.09 -3.11
CA HIS A 146 20.08 -2.28 -3.65
C HIS A 146 19.65 -0.91 -4.19
N VAL A 147 18.35 -0.65 -4.26
CA VAL A 147 17.80 0.63 -4.72
C VAL A 147 17.40 1.45 -3.50
N LEU A 148 17.91 2.68 -3.39
CA LEU A 148 17.64 3.57 -2.25
C LEU A 148 16.17 3.99 -2.16
N MET A 149 15.42 3.95 -3.26
CA MET A 149 14.01 4.31 -3.36
C MET A 149 13.35 3.50 -4.46
N GLY A 150 12.14 2.98 -4.21
CA GLY A 150 11.33 2.27 -5.22
C GLY A 150 10.76 3.21 -6.27
N SER A 151 10.47 2.68 -7.46
CA SER A 151 9.99 3.45 -8.62
C SER A 151 8.73 4.27 -8.32
N VAL A 152 7.76 3.70 -7.58
CA VAL A 152 6.54 4.41 -7.20
C VAL A 152 6.86 5.55 -6.24
N ALA A 153 7.71 5.33 -5.24
CA ALA A 153 8.08 6.35 -4.27
C ALA A 153 8.84 7.51 -4.94
N GLU A 154 9.76 7.21 -5.84
CA GLU A 154 10.48 8.22 -6.63
C GLU A 154 9.52 9.05 -7.49
N GLU A 155 8.59 8.40 -8.16
CA GLU A 155 7.61 9.05 -9.01
C GLU A 155 6.64 9.91 -8.20
N VAL A 156 6.18 9.44 -7.03
CA VAL A 156 5.34 10.23 -6.12
C VAL A 156 6.09 11.47 -5.64
N VAL A 157 7.34 11.35 -5.22
CA VAL A 157 8.16 12.52 -4.81
C VAL A 157 8.26 13.56 -5.92
N ARG A 158 8.37 13.12 -7.17
CA ARG A 158 8.49 14.03 -8.32
C ARG A 158 7.16 14.71 -8.69
N ARG A 159 6.02 14.01 -8.53
CA ARG A 159 4.69 14.49 -8.96
C ARG A 159 3.86 15.13 -7.85
N SER A 160 4.20 14.87 -6.60
CA SER A 160 3.37 15.29 -5.47
C SER A 160 3.21 16.79 -5.37
N PRO A 161 1.98 17.30 -5.17
CA PRO A 161 1.73 18.71 -4.89
C PRO A 161 2.04 19.09 -3.44
N VAL A 162 2.32 18.10 -2.57
CA VAL A 162 2.59 18.29 -1.14
C VAL A 162 3.88 17.59 -0.74
N PRO A 163 4.49 17.91 0.43
CA PRO A 163 5.65 17.19 0.95
C PRO A 163 5.42 15.67 1.00
N VAL A 164 6.48 14.90 0.72
CA VAL A 164 6.46 13.44 0.78
C VAL A 164 7.46 12.96 1.81
N LEU A 165 6.98 12.21 2.79
CA LEU A 165 7.80 11.52 3.78
C LEU A 165 8.01 10.07 3.37
N VAL A 166 9.25 9.73 3.04
CA VAL A 166 9.61 8.36 2.69
C VAL A 166 10.19 7.66 3.91
N VAL A 167 9.48 6.61 4.37
CA VAL A 167 9.83 5.85 5.57
C VAL A 167 10.66 4.63 5.19
N ARG A 168 11.77 4.42 5.88
CA ARG A 168 12.66 3.25 5.72
C ARG A 168 12.77 2.47 7.03
N PRO A 169 13.18 1.19 6.99
CA PRO A 169 13.42 0.42 8.19
C PRO A 169 14.37 1.14 9.15
N GLY A 170 14.04 1.13 10.44
CA GLY A 170 14.83 1.79 11.48
C GLY A 170 14.62 3.30 11.62
N MET A 171 13.82 3.93 10.76
CA MET A 171 13.44 5.33 10.95
C MET A 171 12.50 5.45 12.15
N ARG A 172 12.78 6.44 13.02
CA ARG A 172 11.91 6.85 14.10
C ARG A 172 11.54 8.30 13.88
N ILE A 173 10.25 8.60 13.92
CA ILE A 173 9.77 9.97 13.98
C ILE A 173 9.63 10.28 15.45
N ALA A 174 10.42 11.23 15.96
CA ALA A 174 10.29 11.68 17.33
C ALA A 174 8.96 12.45 17.44
N ALA A 175 8.00 11.87 18.14
CA ALA A 175 6.87 12.60 18.66
C ALA A 175 7.39 13.42 19.83
N GLY A 176 7.18 14.71 19.81
CA GLY A 176 7.70 15.65 20.81
C GLY A 176 8.61 16.68 20.18
N ALA A 177 8.07 17.84 19.83
CA ALA A 177 8.87 18.98 19.47
C ALA A 177 9.71 19.39 20.67
N PRO A 178 11.04 19.52 20.55
CA PRO A 178 11.77 20.29 21.51
C PRO A 178 11.25 21.73 21.40
N SER A 179 10.65 22.19 22.47
CA SER A 179 10.20 23.56 22.64
C SER A 179 11.38 24.54 22.72
N GLU A 180 12.30 24.52 21.84
CA GLU A 180 13.33 25.56 21.73
C GLU A 180 14.25 25.30 20.52
N VAL A 181 13.72 25.53 19.31
CA VAL A 181 14.59 26.03 18.24
C VAL A 181 14.36 27.53 18.14
N ARG A 182 14.85 28.27 19.11
CA ARG A 182 15.18 29.68 18.89
C ARG A 182 16.42 29.70 18.01
N GLY A 183 16.20 29.66 16.70
CA GLY A 183 17.22 29.95 15.71
C GLY A 183 17.69 31.39 15.89
N LYS A 184 18.86 31.55 16.46
CA LYS A 184 19.61 32.82 16.36
C LYS A 184 20.11 32.93 14.92
N TRP A 185 19.27 33.44 14.05
CA TRP A 185 19.73 33.99 12.79
C TRP A 185 20.35 35.36 13.11
N HIS A 186 21.66 35.40 13.30
CA HIS A 186 22.38 36.63 13.36
C HIS A 186 22.40 37.23 11.95
N THR A 187 21.56 38.25 11.74
CA THR A 187 21.70 39.16 10.63
C THR A 187 22.86 40.08 11.01
N GLU A 188 24.08 39.75 10.61
CA GLU A 188 25.15 40.73 10.55
C GLU A 188 24.90 41.66 9.34
N ALA A 189 24.16 42.74 9.59
CA ALA A 189 24.16 43.89 8.69
C ALA A 189 25.50 44.59 8.83
N GLY A 190 26.33 44.49 7.78
CA GLY A 190 27.58 45.20 7.70
C GLY A 190 27.37 46.73 7.80
N SER A 191 27.98 47.32 8.78
CA SER A 191 28.21 48.76 8.87
C SER A 191 29.51 49.07 8.14
N THR A 192 29.39 49.69 6.95
CA THR A 192 30.49 50.39 6.31
C THR A 192 30.44 51.87 6.74
N SER A 193 31.50 52.28 7.34
CA SER A 193 31.93 53.69 7.38
C SER A 193 33.29 53.81 6.78
#